data_fed126498aabed80c214e78892c2d1b9
#
_entry.id   fed126498aabed80c214e78892c2d1b9
#
_cell.length_a   1.000
_cell.length_b   1.000
_cell.length_c   1.000
_cell.angle_alpha   90.00
_cell.angle_beta   90.00
_cell.angle_gamma   90.00
#
_symmetry.space_group_name_H-M   'P 1'
#
loop_
_entity.id
_entity.type
_entity.pdbx_description
1 polymer ?
#
loop_
_entity_poly.entity_id
_entity_poly.type
_entity_poly.pdbx_seq_one_letter_code
_entity_poly.pdbx_strand_id
1 'polypeptide(L)'
;MRVVLAGYNIDSDVIEELKRQTPPRRDVTPETLSAAYARISRDPRPADELRAAARQEVEKARRSNQTIIFKMGHHSVAEHAVFNFDIIGVSRLALEEIEKFRLCSYTEKSQRYITLGDDFVIPREIVDAGAEDIFVGTVRLQNALYHRLYARLRPHVFANHPELAADPRRHAVLDGWAKEDARYAVSLATEGQVGLTLNARSLELLIRRFAAKRLAEIRELKEKIYALARDVAPSIILFTEATDFDARTYEAVRAEAEAIWRGEGDPGGDGPVREKKAAKPLGEPAAAGGVRLVDSTRDGDTRILAALLHSTSTEAYERCLARARELAEPRRLELAQAAFRRMEFYDFPLREFEYADLTFAADVSASCFAQLKRHRMATLTAQDYDPALGVAVPPSFEEIGAGGEFLEIAERTNAAHALLTSRVGEAGDYVLTNAHRRRVLLKVNVRELYHISRLRADPTAQWEIREVASRMSELAQEVMPISGLLLGGKDRYPAIYERVFGRPPGSSPPEVFRP
;
A
#
# COMPACT_ATOMS: atom_id res chain seq x y z
N MET A 1 17.87 -13.79 -3.76
CA MET A 1 16.58 -13.89 -3.02
C MET A 1 16.56 -15.10 -2.09
N ARG A 2 16.21 -14.92 -0.85
CA ARG A 2 15.97 -15.97 0.15
C ARG A 2 14.56 -15.81 0.73
N VAL A 3 13.81 -16.90 0.81
CA VAL A 3 12.50 -16.95 1.46
C VAL A 3 12.54 -17.99 2.56
N VAL A 4 12.07 -17.64 3.73
CA VAL A 4 12.03 -18.49 4.91
C VAL A 4 10.58 -18.54 5.42
N LEU A 5 10.07 -19.74 5.72
CA LEU A 5 8.85 -19.88 6.50
C LEU A 5 9.22 -19.65 7.98
N ALA A 6 8.97 -18.44 8.47
CA ALA A 6 9.35 -18.02 9.82
C ALA A 6 8.40 -18.58 10.88
N GLY A 7 7.16 -18.93 10.50
CA GLY A 7 6.20 -19.53 11.40
C GLY A 7 4.83 -19.73 10.78
N TYR A 8 3.99 -20.45 11.51
CA TYR A 8 2.56 -20.62 11.24
C TYR A 8 1.82 -20.90 12.56
N ASN A 9 0.52 -20.64 12.58
CA ASN A 9 -0.26 -20.87 13.79
C ASN A 9 -0.57 -22.36 13.98
N ILE A 10 -0.53 -22.82 15.22
CA ILE A 10 -0.91 -24.16 15.64
C ILE A 10 -1.83 -24.09 16.85
N ASP A 11 -2.52 -25.18 17.13
CA ASP A 11 -3.38 -25.31 18.30
C ASP A 11 -2.57 -25.16 19.61
N SER A 12 -3.07 -24.39 20.58
CA SER A 12 -2.38 -24.11 21.84
C SER A 12 -2.09 -25.38 22.66
N ASP A 13 -2.98 -26.38 22.60
CA ASP A 13 -2.75 -27.64 23.31
C ASP A 13 -1.57 -28.40 22.71
N VAL A 14 -1.35 -28.27 21.38
CA VAL A 14 -0.17 -28.85 20.73
C VAL A 14 1.10 -28.16 21.20
N ILE A 15 1.08 -26.83 21.40
CA ILE A 15 2.22 -26.10 21.96
C ILE A 15 2.57 -26.66 23.36
N GLU A 16 1.58 -26.88 24.21
CA GLU A 16 1.80 -27.46 25.56
C GLU A 16 2.29 -28.89 25.50
N GLU A 17 1.82 -29.68 24.55
CA GLU A 17 2.35 -31.03 24.31
C GLU A 17 3.82 -30.99 23.85
N LEU A 18 4.15 -30.14 22.90
CA LEU A 18 5.50 -29.95 22.37
C LEU A 18 6.51 -29.50 23.43
N LYS A 19 6.07 -28.66 24.38
CA LYS A 19 6.90 -28.27 25.53
C LYS A 19 7.27 -29.45 26.44
N ARG A 20 6.47 -30.52 26.44
CA ARG A 20 6.65 -31.70 27.28
C ARG A 20 7.35 -32.88 26.61
N GLN A 21 7.54 -32.84 25.28
CA GLN A 21 8.09 -33.96 24.49
C GLN A 21 9.50 -33.68 23.93
N THR A 22 10.33 -34.74 23.90
CA THR A 22 11.61 -34.80 23.19
C THR A 22 11.71 -36.18 22.53
N PRO A 23 11.80 -36.29 21.19
CA PRO A 23 11.97 -35.26 20.15
C PRO A 23 10.64 -34.60 19.70
N PRO A 24 10.73 -33.45 19.01
CA PRO A 24 9.54 -32.71 18.59
C PRO A 24 8.72 -33.47 17.53
N ARG A 25 7.38 -33.35 17.60
CA ARG A 25 6.45 -33.90 16.60
C ARG A 25 6.59 -33.17 15.26
N ARG A 26 6.45 -33.92 14.15
CA ARG A 26 6.55 -33.40 12.77
C ARG A 26 5.19 -33.14 12.09
N ASP A 27 4.08 -33.59 12.66
CA ASP A 27 2.72 -33.53 12.09
C ASP A 27 1.90 -32.34 12.62
N VAL A 28 2.57 -31.27 12.99
CA VAL A 28 1.96 -30.03 13.50
C VAL A 28 1.61 -29.14 12.32
N THR A 29 0.31 -28.89 12.11
CA THR A 29 -0.20 -28.15 10.95
C THR A 29 -1.35 -27.20 11.35
N PRO A 30 -1.46 -26.01 10.71
CA PRO A 30 -2.59 -25.12 10.93
C PRO A 30 -3.92 -25.64 10.33
N GLU A 31 -3.88 -26.68 9.51
CA GLU A 31 -5.06 -27.25 8.84
C GLU A 31 -6.09 -27.83 9.82
N THR A 32 -5.63 -28.29 10.99
CA THR A 32 -6.51 -28.81 12.05
C THR A 32 -7.41 -27.73 12.64
N LEU A 33 -6.92 -26.50 12.80
CA LEU A 33 -7.72 -25.36 13.23
C LEU A 33 -8.79 -25.00 12.22
N SER A 34 -8.42 -24.90 10.94
CA SER A 34 -9.36 -24.64 9.84
C SER A 34 -10.47 -25.70 9.79
N ALA A 35 -10.13 -26.98 9.90
CA ALA A 35 -11.10 -28.07 9.86
C ALA A 35 -12.02 -28.10 11.09
N ALA A 36 -11.50 -27.81 12.27
CA ALA A 36 -12.29 -27.71 13.48
C ALA A 36 -13.33 -26.60 13.38
N TYR A 37 -12.91 -25.42 12.98
CA TYR A 37 -13.80 -24.25 12.87
C TYR A 37 -14.82 -24.41 11.74
N ALA A 38 -14.48 -25.08 10.65
CA ALA A 38 -15.44 -25.43 9.61
C ALA A 38 -16.60 -26.31 10.13
N ARG A 39 -16.38 -27.11 11.17
CA ARG A 39 -17.40 -28.01 11.76
C ARG A 39 -18.34 -27.28 12.71
N ILE A 40 -17.95 -26.14 13.30
CA ILE A 40 -18.75 -25.39 14.30
C ILE A 40 -20.17 -25.13 13.80
N SER A 41 -20.36 -24.83 12.53
CA SER A 41 -21.68 -24.54 11.96
C SER A 41 -22.61 -25.74 11.81
N ARG A 42 -22.12 -26.98 12.00
CA ARG A 42 -22.85 -28.23 11.67
C ARG A 42 -22.73 -29.29 12.73
N ASP A 43 -21.98 -29.08 13.78
CA ASP A 43 -21.72 -30.04 14.87
C ASP A 43 -22.05 -29.34 16.19
N PRO A 44 -22.91 -29.94 17.03
CA PRO A 44 -23.36 -29.31 18.27
C PRO A 44 -22.30 -29.29 19.37
N ARG A 45 -21.19 -30.00 19.22
CA ARG A 45 -20.12 -30.04 20.20
C ARG A 45 -19.41 -28.67 20.34
N PRO A 46 -18.88 -28.37 21.54
CA PRO A 46 -18.04 -27.19 21.75
C PRO A 46 -16.81 -27.16 20.84
N ALA A 47 -16.31 -25.94 20.54
CA ALA A 47 -15.22 -25.77 19.61
C ALA A 47 -13.89 -26.44 20.04
N ASP A 48 -13.62 -26.53 21.32
CA ASP A 48 -12.45 -27.22 21.89
C ASP A 48 -12.50 -28.72 21.67
N GLU A 49 -13.67 -29.37 21.81
CA GLU A 49 -13.86 -30.77 21.48
C GLU A 49 -13.66 -31.02 19.97
N LEU A 50 -14.14 -30.12 19.12
CA LEU A 50 -13.93 -30.21 17.67
C LEU A 50 -12.46 -30.08 17.30
N ARG A 51 -11.69 -29.21 18.00
CA ARG A 51 -10.24 -29.09 17.83
C ARG A 51 -9.53 -30.39 18.27
N ALA A 52 -9.89 -30.93 19.41
CA ALA A 52 -9.34 -32.21 19.89
C ALA A 52 -9.56 -33.35 18.89
N ALA A 53 -10.78 -33.47 18.34
CA ALA A 53 -11.10 -34.47 17.32
C ALA A 53 -10.33 -34.24 16.00
N ALA A 54 -10.14 -33.00 15.59
CA ALA A 54 -9.37 -32.66 14.36
C ALA A 54 -7.88 -33.02 14.49
N ARG A 55 -7.30 -32.85 15.68
CA ARG A 55 -5.90 -33.23 15.96
C ARG A 55 -5.69 -34.75 15.91
N GLN A 56 -6.66 -35.51 16.35
CA GLN A 56 -6.58 -36.99 16.35
C GLN A 56 -6.70 -37.57 14.92
N GLU A 57 -7.39 -36.86 14.02
CA GLU A 57 -7.73 -37.37 12.68
C GLU A 57 -7.28 -36.38 11.60
N VAL A 58 -5.97 -36.05 11.51
CA VAL A 58 -5.42 -35.04 10.59
C VAL A 58 -5.82 -35.29 9.12
N GLU A 59 -5.74 -36.50 8.63
CA GLU A 59 -6.13 -36.85 7.25
C GLU A 59 -7.64 -36.65 6.98
N LYS A 60 -8.49 -36.89 7.99
CA LYS A 60 -9.92 -36.60 7.88
C LYS A 60 -10.18 -35.09 7.94
N ALA A 61 -9.39 -34.35 8.71
CA ALA A 61 -9.41 -32.89 8.73
C ALA A 61 -9.04 -32.31 7.36
N ARG A 62 -7.99 -32.80 6.71
CA ARG A 62 -7.57 -32.43 5.35
C ARG A 62 -8.67 -32.68 4.32
N ARG A 63 -9.26 -33.88 4.29
CA ARG A 63 -10.39 -34.18 3.39
C ARG A 63 -11.60 -33.28 3.64
N SER A 64 -11.88 -32.96 4.90
CA SER A 64 -12.95 -32.02 5.28
C SER A 64 -12.68 -30.61 4.74
N ASN A 65 -11.46 -30.10 4.89
CA ASN A 65 -11.04 -28.80 4.35
C ASN A 65 -11.24 -28.75 2.83
N GLN A 66 -10.76 -29.74 2.09
CA GLN A 66 -10.94 -29.79 0.64
C GLN A 66 -12.40 -29.74 0.22
N THR A 67 -13.26 -30.46 0.94
CA THR A 67 -14.70 -30.48 0.65
C THR A 67 -15.34 -29.12 0.97
N ILE A 68 -15.11 -28.59 2.15
CA ILE A 68 -15.80 -27.38 2.65
C ILE A 68 -15.30 -26.13 1.94
N ILE A 69 -14.00 -25.98 1.77
CA ILE A 69 -13.38 -24.79 1.17
C ILE A 69 -13.64 -24.77 -0.34
N PHE A 70 -13.32 -25.85 -1.04
CA PHE A 70 -13.28 -25.85 -2.51
C PHE A 70 -14.54 -26.37 -3.18
N LYS A 71 -15.15 -27.45 -2.69
CA LYS A 71 -16.39 -27.99 -3.29
C LYS A 71 -17.63 -27.20 -2.87
N MET A 72 -17.67 -26.71 -1.62
CA MET A 72 -18.80 -25.95 -1.09
C MET A 72 -18.61 -24.42 -1.16
N GLY A 73 -17.41 -23.93 -1.52
CA GLY A 73 -17.13 -22.51 -1.68
C GLY A 73 -16.94 -21.72 -0.38
N HIS A 74 -16.78 -22.36 0.78
CA HIS A 74 -16.56 -21.68 2.06
C HIS A 74 -15.09 -21.32 2.26
N HIS A 75 -14.52 -20.48 1.37
CA HIS A 75 -13.11 -20.08 1.39
C HIS A 75 -12.66 -19.37 2.67
N SER A 76 -13.58 -18.73 3.41
CA SER A 76 -13.25 -18.07 4.70
C SER A 76 -12.71 -19.04 5.75
N VAL A 77 -13.01 -20.34 5.65
CA VAL A 77 -12.45 -21.35 6.54
C VAL A 77 -10.92 -21.44 6.44
N ALA A 78 -10.35 -21.22 5.26
CA ALA A 78 -8.90 -21.21 5.06
C ALA A 78 -8.22 -20.00 5.75
N GLU A 79 -8.97 -18.98 6.13
CA GLU A 79 -8.42 -17.78 6.80
C GLU A 79 -7.95 -18.05 8.23
N HIS A 80 -8.37 -19.18 8.83
CA HIS A 80 -7.92 -19.60 10.17
C HIS A 80 -6.49 -20.15 10.20
N ALA A 81 -5.94 -20.56 9.06
CA ALA A 81 -4.53 -20.95 8.93
C ALA A 81 -3.70 -19.72 8.52
N VAL A 82 -2.71 -19.35 9.32
CA VAL A 82 -1.89 -18.13 9.16
C VAL A 82 -0.42 -18.51 9.03
N PHE A 83 0.29 -17.83 8.15
CA PHE A 83 1.71 -18.03 7.85
C PHE A 83 2.49 -16.74 8.00
N ASN A 84 3.74 -16.87 8.42
CA ASN A 84 4.73 -15.80 8.48
C ASN A 84 5.90 -16.15 7.56
N PHE A 85 6.28 -15.23 6.67
CA PHE A 85 7.44 -15.38 5.78
C PHE A 85 8.41 -14.23 5.97
N ASP A 86 9.69 -14.55 6.00
CA ASP A 86 10.78 -13.60 5.79
C ASP A 86 11.20 -13.66 4.32
N ILE A 87 11.06 -12.55 3.60
CA ILE A 87 11.44 -12.41 2.20
C ILE A 87 12.62 -11.42 2.17
N ILE A 88 13.80 -11.89 1.74
CA ILE A 88 15.06 -11.19 1.85
C ILE A 88 15.75 -11.17 0.49
N GLY A 89 16.35 -10.04 0.11
CA GLY A 89 17.09 -9.92 -1.14
C GLY A 89 16.16 -9.84 -2.34
N VAL A 90 15.09 -9.07 -2.23
CA VAL A 90 14.16 -8.76 -3.32
C VAL A 90 14.26 -7.29 -3.67
N SER A 91 13.99 -6.96 -4.93
CA SER A 91 13.99 -5.58 -5.40
C SER A 91 12.85 -4.76 -4.79
N ARG A 92 13.02 -3.43 -4.78
CA ARG A 92 11.96 -2.48 -4.45
C ARG A 92 10.74 -2.67 -5.36
N LEU A 93 10.94 -2.98 -6.65
CA LEU A 93 9.86 -3.26 -7.60
C LEU A 93 9.07 -4.52 -7.21
N ALA A 94 9.76 -5.60 -6.82
CA ALA A 94 9.11 -6.83 -6.35
C ALA A 94 8.32 -6.60 -5.04
N LEU A 95 8.82 -5.75 -4.12
CA LEU A 95 8.09 -5.37 -2.92
C LEU A 95 6.77 -4.67 -3.24
N GLU A 96 6.68 -3.91 -4.33
CA GLU A 96 5.41 -3.33 -4.76
C GLU A 96 4.38 -4.38 -5.15
N GLU A 97 4.80 -5.45 -5.82
CA GLU A 97 3.91 -6.56 -6.18
C GLU A 97 3.42 -7.35 -4.95
N ILE A 98 4.32 -7.62 -4.00
CA ILE A 98 3.98 -8.30 -2.74
C ILE A 98 2.94 -7.51 -1.95
N GLU A 99 3.10 -6.19 -1.87
CA GLU A 99 2.28 -5.33 -1.03
C GLU A 99 0.95 -4.88 -1.65
N LYS A 100 0.60 -5.35 -2.84
CA LYS A 100 -0.72 -5.14 -3.47
C LYS A 100 -1.86 -5.89 -2.77
N PHE A 101 -1.55 -6.93 -1.98
CA PHE A 101 -2.57 -7.75 -1.32
C PHE A 101 -3.05 -7.08 -0.03
N ARG A 102 -4.38 -6.88 0.09
CA ARG A 102 -4.97 -6.05 1.16
C ARG A 102 -5.10 -6.77 2.50
N LEU A 103 -5.40 -8.07 2.49
CA LEU A 103 -5.66 -8.86 3.71
C LEU A 103 -4.38 -9.54 4.24
N CYS A 104 -3.30 -8.79 4.29
CA CYS A 104 -1.97 -9.23 4.73
C CYS A 104 -1.35 -8.16 5.64
N SER A 105 -0.33 -8.53 6.42
CA SER A 105 0.48 -7.60 7.20
C SER A 105 1.90 -7.59 6.67
N TYR A 106 2.47 -6.40 6.56
CA TYR A 106 3.81 -6.18 6.01
C TYR A 106 4.65 -5.31 6.92
N THR A 107 5.91 -5.70 7.10
CA THR A 107 6.94 -4.84 7.70
C THR A 107 8.16 -4.87 6.79
N GLU A 108 8.32 -3.82 6.01
CA GLU A 108 9.41 -3.64 5.05
C GLU A 108 10.62 -2.95 5.70
N LYS A 109 11.83 -3.32 5.28
CA LYS A 109 13.08 -2.63 5.60
C LYS A 109 12.98 -1.17 5.14
N SER A 110 13.00 -0.24 6.09
CA SER A 110 12.77 1.17 5.79
C SER A 110 13.98 1.82 5.13
N GLN A 111 13.79 2.40 3.96
CA GLN A 111 14.78 3.27 3.30
C GLN A 111 14.90 4.66 3.95
N ARG A 112 14.11 4.96 4.97
CA ARG A 112 14.13 6.25 5.71
C ARG A 112 15.03 6.20 6.94
N TYR A 113 15.13 5.03 7.58
CA TYR A 113 15.81 4.89 8.87
C TYR A 113 17.19 4.29 8.77
N ILE A 114 17.46 3.54 7.70
CA ILE A 114 18.77 2.93 7.48
C ILE A 114 19.52 3.64 6.35
N THR A 115 20.85 3.66 6.43
CA THR A 115 21.68 4.03 5.29
C THR A 115 21.68 2.87 4.30
N LEU A 116 21.36 3.16 3.04
CA LEU A 116 21.38 2.16 1.98
C LEU A 116 22.83 1.83 1.62
N GLY A 117 23.10 0.55 1.40
CA GLY A 117 24.31 0.08 0.75
C GLY A 117 24.19 0.18 -0.77
N ASP A 118 25.13 -0.46 -1.45
CA ASP A 118 25.12 -0.52 -2.92
C ASP A 118 24.44 -1.79 -3.44
N ASP A 119 23.67 -2.48 -2.59
CA ASP A 119 23.02 -3.74 -2.92
C ASP A 119 21.78 -3.52 -3.80
N PHE A 120 21.75 -4.22 -4.93
CA PHE A 120 20.63 -4.21 -5.86
C PHE A 120 20.46 -5.53 -6.58
N VAL A 121 19.25 -5.82 -7.02
CA VAL A 121 18.92 -7.01 -7.79
C VAL A 121 19.21 -6.73 -9.26
N ILE A 122 19.92 -7.63 -9.93
CA ILE A 122 20.05 -7.62 -11.39
C ILE A 122 18.99 -8.59 -11.92
N PRO A 123 17.97 -8.11 -12.65
CA PRO A 123 16.92 -8.95 -13.22
C PRO A 123 17.49 -9.96 -14.21
N ARG A 124 16.99 -11.19 -14.18
CA ARG A 124 17.43 -12.25 -15.09
C ARG A 124 17.25 -11.86 -16.55
N GLU A 125 16.18 -11.15 -16.86
CA GLU A 125 15.88 -10.64 -18.21
C GLU A 125 17.01 -9.72 -18.74
N ILE A 126 17.60 -8.92 -17.86
CA ILE A 126 18.73 -8.04 -18.19
C ILE A 126 19.99 -8.87 -18.52
N VAL A 127 20.26 -9.90 -17.70
CA VAL A 127 21.38 -10.82 -17.92
C VAL A 127 21.21 -11.59 -19.24
N ASP A 128 20.05 -12.18 -19.42
CA ASP A 128 19.73 -13.00 -20.62
C ASP A 128 19.80 -12.16 -21.91
N ALA A 129 19.54 -10.84 -21.83
CA ALA A 129 19.63 -9.90 -22.96
C ALA A 129 21.04 -9.29 -23.18
N GLY A 130 22.03 -9.63 -22.34
CA GLY A 130 23.37 -9.04 -22.40
C GLY A 130 23.37 -7.53 -22.19
N ALA A 131 22.50 -7.01 -21.31
CA ALA A 131 22.33 -5.59 -21.07
C ALA A 131 22.85 -5.14 -19.68
N GLU A 132 23.63 -6.01 -19.02
CA GLU A 132 24.13 -5.78 -17.64
C GLU A 132 24.98 -4.52 -17.53
N ASP A 133 25.85 -4.23 -18.50
CA ASP A 133 26.72 -3.05 -18.45
C ASP A 133 25.92 -1.75 -18.36
N ILE A 134 24.87 -1.63 -19.17
CA ILE A 134 23.97 -0.45 -19.18
C ILE A 134 23.26 -0.36 -17.84
N PHE A 135 22.68 -1.45 -17.39
CA PHE A 135 21.90 -1.52 -16.17
C PHE A 135 22.77 -1.23 -14.93
N VAL A 136 23.82 -2.01 -14.73
CA VAL A 136 24.73 -1.88 -13.58
C VAL A 136 25.42 -0.53 -13.56
N GLY A 137 25.87 -0.05 -14.73
CA GLY A 137 26.49 1.28 -14.86
C GLY A 137 25.54 2.39 -14.39
N THR A 138 24.26 2.32 -14.79
CA THR A 138 23.26 3.32 -14.40
C THR A 138 22.93 3.23 -12.90
N VAL A 139 22.69 2.02 -12.35
CA VAL A 139 22.39 1.85 -10.93
C VAL A 139 23.56 2.31 -10.04
N ARG A 140 24.79 2.06 -10.44
CA ARG A 140 25.97 2.58 -9.72
C ARG A 140 26.06 4.10 -9.71
N LEU A 141 25.71 4.76 -10.81
CA LEU A 141 25.64 6.23 -10.86
C LEU A 141 24.57 6.78 -9.89
N GLN A 142 23.42 6.12 -9.82
CA GLN A 142 22.34 6.46 -8.91
C GLN A 142 22.75 6.28 -7.44
N ASN A 143 23.40 5.15 -7.10
CA ASN A 143 23.89 4.89 -5.76
C ASN A 143 24.99 5.89 -5.36
N ALA A 144 25.92 6.20 -6.27
CA ALA A 144 26.94 7.22 -6.03
C ALA A 144 26.30 8.61 -5.79
N LEU A 145 25.23 8.95 -6.53
CA LEU A 145 24.47 10.17 -6.27
C LEU A 145 23.82 10.15 -4.90
N TYR A 146 23.15 9.05 -4.51
CA TYR A 146 22.57 8.89 -3.18
C TYR A 146 23.56 9.20 -2.06
N HIS A 147 24.76 8.65 -2.13
CA HIS A 147 25.79 8.88 -1.12
C HIS A 147 26.25 10.36 -1.08
N ARG A 148 26.43 10.99 -2.25
CA ARG A 148 26.77 12.42 -2.30
C ARG A 148 25.65 13.31 -1.76
N LEU A 149 24.40 13.03 -2.13
CA LEU A 149 23.22 13.75 -1.61
C LEU A 149 23.12 13.61 -0.10
N TYR A 150 23.20 12.39 0.42
CA TYR A 150 23.16 12.15 1.85
C TYR A 150 24.27 12.89 2.61
N ALA A 151 25.51 12.85 2.09
CA ALA A 151 26.63 13.56 2.69
C ALA A 151 26.45 15.07 2.75
N ARG A 152 25.72 15.66 1.80
CA ARG A 152 25.39 17.10 1.75
C ARG A 152 24.13 17.45 2.55
N LEU A 153 23.09 16.61 2.49
CA LEU A 153 21.83 16.81 3.19
C LEU A 153 21.99 16.68 4.71
N ARG A 154 22.80 15.73 5.17
CA ARG A 154 22.97 15.51 6.60
C ARG A 154 23.42 16.77 7.36
N PRO A 155 24.55 17.43 7.03
CA PRO A 155 24.94 18.67 7.71
C PRO A 155 23.93 19.80 7.52
N HIS A 156 23.25 19.88 6.37
CA HIS A 156 22.22 20.87 6.11
C HIS A 156 21.02 20.70 7.06
N VAL A 157 20.50 19.48 7.18
CA VAL A 157 19.38 19.17 8.10
C VAL A 157 19.78 19.46 9.57
N PHE A 158 21.00 19.10 9.98
CA PHE A 158 21.48 19.38 11.33
C PHE A 158 21.62 20.89 11.59
N ALA A 159 22.07 21.67 10.61
CA ALA A 159 22.17 23.12 10.71
C ALA A 159 20.82 23.82 10.81
N ASN A 160 19.81 23.31 10.08
CA ASN A 160 18.45 23.85 10.09
C ASN A 160 17.67 23.53 11.38
N HIS A 161 18.14 22.55 12.17
CA HIS A 161 17.49 22.10 13.41
C HIS A 161 18.48 22.07 14.60
N PRO A 162 19.09 23.21 15.00
CA PRO A 162 20.15 23.23 16.00
C PRO A 162 19.69 22.74 17.37
N GLU A 163 18.42 22.95 17.74
CA GLU A 163 17.86 22.47 19.02
C GLU A 163 17.83 20.93 19.08
N LEU A 164 17.45 20.27 17.97
CA LEU A 164 17.47 18.81 17.88
C LEU A 164 18.90 18.28 17.75
N ALA A 165 19.76 18.98 17.04
CA ALA A 165 21.15 18.61 16.85
C ALA A 165 21.97 18.68 18.16
N ALA A 166 21.55 19.52 19.12
CA ALA A 166 22.16 19.60 20.44
C ALA A 166 21.91 18.36 21.33
N ASP A 167 20.88 17.55 21.03
CA ASP A 167 20.58 16.31 21.75
C ASP A 167 20.98 15.08 20.94
N PRO A 168 22.04 14.35 21.30
CA PRO A 168 22.47 13.16 20.58
C PRO A 168 21.39 12.08 20.39
N ARG A 169 20.40 12.01 21.30
CA ARG A 169 19.27 11.07 21.20
C ARG A 169 18.35 11.38 20.02
N ARG A 170 18.43 12.59 19.46
CA ARG A 170 17.64 13.06 18.31
C ARG A 170 18.39 12.93 16.97
N HIS A 171 19.68 12.63 16.97
CA HIS A 171 20.48 12.52 15.75
C HIS A 171 19.91 11.50 14.76
N ALA A 172 19.34 10.38 15.24
CA ALA A 172 18.71 9.39 14.39
C ALA A 172 17.48 9.94 13.62
N VAL A 173 16.76 10.90 14.18
CA VAL A 173 15.63 11.58 13.55
C VAL A 173 16.13 12.47 12.40
N LEU A 174 17.14 13.31 12.68
CA LEU A 174 17.76 14.20 11.68
C LEU A 174 18.40 13.41 10.53
N ASP A 175 19.12 12.34 10.87
CA ASP A 175 19.66 11.40 9.89
C ASP A 175 18.55 10.78 9.03
N GLY A 176 17.42 10.46 9.64
CA GLY A 176 16.25 9.93 8.95
C GLY A 176 15.72 10.88 7.90
N TRP A 177 15.64 12.18 8.20
CA TRP A 177 15.18 13.21 7.26
C TRP A 177 16.14 13.36 6.06
N ALA A 178 17.45 13.40 6.31
CA ALA A 178 18.44 13.44 5.23
C ALA A 178 18.37 12.21 4.30
N LYS A 179 18.18 11.01 4.88
CA LYS A 179 18.03 9.75 4.12
C LYS A 179 16.71 9.72 3.35
N GLU A 180 15.65 10.28 3.92
CA GLU A 180 14.33 10.31 3.33
C GLU A 180 14.32 11.02 1.97
N ASP A 181 15.09 12.08 1.84
CA ASP A 181 15.22 12.81 0.57
C ASP A 181 16.27 12.17 -0.34
N ALA A 182 17.47 11.84 0.18
CA ALA A 182 18.52 11.22 -0.61
C ALA A 182 18.06 9.96 -1.36
N ARG A 183 17.16 9.14 -0.77
CA ARG A 183 16.66 7.90 -1.38
C ARG A 183 15.87 8.09 -2.69
N TYR A 184 15.50 9.34 -3.05
CA TYR A 184 14.86 9.60 -4.34
C TYR A 184 15.79 9.26 -5.52
N ALA A 185 17.10 9.26 -5.29
CA ALA A 185 18.11 8.93 -6.30
C ALA A 185 18.27 7.43 -6.58
N VAL A 186 17.90 6.53 -5.64
CA VAL A 186 18.16 5.09 -5.81
C VAL A 186 17.12 4.39 -6.67
N SER A 187 17.55 3.31 -7.35
CA SER A 187 16.74 2.55 -8.28
C SER A 187 15.64 1.71 -7.62
N LEU A 188 14.63 1.32 -8.42
CA LEU A 188 13.65 0.32 -8.05
C LEU A 188 14.25 -1.10 -7.96
N ALA A 189 15.49 -1.29 -8.42
CA ALA A 189 16.26 -2.51 -8.23
C ALA A 189 16.87 -2.61 -6.83
N THR A 190 16.93 -1.53 -6.05
CA THR A 190 17.51 -1.52 -4.70
C THR A 190 16.98 -2.67 -3.86
N GLU A 191 17.90 -3.42 -3.25
CA GLU A 191 17.57 -4.61 -2.47
C GLU A 191 16.86 -4.26 -1.16
N GLY A 192 15.79 -4.98 -0.90
CA GLY A 192 14.99 -4.86 0.31
C GLY A 192 14.66 -6.20 0.95
N GLN A 193 13.90 -6.12 2.03
CA GLN A 193 13.34 -7.28 2.72
C GLN A 193 12.01 -6.93 3.38
N VAL A 194 11.16 -7.93 3.56
CA VAL A 194 9.85 -7.77 4.18
C VAL A 194 9.50 -8.99 5.03
N GLY A 195 9.01 -8.74 6.24
CA GLY A 195 8.24 -9.70 7.01
C GLY A 195 6.79 -9.67 6.54
N LEU A 196 6.27 -10.82 6.12
CA LEU A 196 4.93 -10.98 5.56
C LEU A 196 4.12 -11.92 6.44
N THR A 197 2.94 -11.48 6.89
CA THR A 197 1.95 -12.33 7.58
C THR A 197 0.65 -12.35 6.78
N LEU A 198 0.16 -13.55 6.45
CA LEU A 198 -1.09 -13.73 5.73
C LEU A 198 -1.74 -15.07 6.05
N ASN A 199 -3.05 -15.15 5.82
CA ASN A 199 -3.78 -16.41 5.93
C ASN A 199 -3.68 -17.25 4.64
N ALA A 200 -4.06 -18.53 4.72
CA ALA A 200 -3.95 -19.46 3.60
C ALA A 200 -4.75 -19.02 2.35
N ARG A 201 -5.93 -18.42 2.53
CA ARG A 201 -6.73 -17.90 1.41
C ARG A 201 -5.99 -16.78 0.65
N SER A 202 -5.41 -15.83 1.40
CA SER A 202 -4.62 -14.75 0.82
C SER A 202 -3.31 -15.27 0.21
N LEU A 203 -2.71 -16.30 0.83
CA LEU A 203 -1.51 -16.95 0.33
C LEU A 203 -1.76 -17.67 -1.01
N GLU A 204 -2.83 -18.45 -1.12
CA GLU A 204 -3.23 -19.11 -2.37
C GLU A 204 -3.44 -18.08 -3.49
N LEU A 205 -4.17 -16.98 -3.21
CA LEU A 205 -4.38 -15.90 -4.16
C LEU A 205 -3.05 -15.23 -4.58
N LEU A 206 -2.14 -14.99 -3.65
CA LEU A 206 -0.82 -14.41 -3.93
C LEU A 206 -0.02 -15.32 -4.87
N ILE A 207 0.08 -16.61 -4.55
CA ILE A 207 0.80 -17.61 -5.37
C ILE A 207 0.21 -17.65 -6.78
N ARG A 208 -1.11 -17.73 -6.91
CA ARG A 208 -1.81 -17.76 -8.20
C ARG A 208 -1.57 -16.50 -9.02
N ARG A 209 -1.65 -15.31 -8.41
CA ARG A 209 -1.39 -14.03 -9.08
C ARG A 209 0.06 -13.88 -9.52
N PHE A 210 0.99 -14.39 -8.73
CA PHE A 210 2.41 -14.37 -9.08
C PHE A 210 2.74 -15.35 -10.21
N ALA A 211 2.00 -16.45 -10.34
CA ALA A 211 2.13 -17.39 -11.47
C ALA A 211 1.83 -16.73 -12.83
N ALA A 212 0.98 -15.68 -12.87
CA ALA A 212 0.65 -14.92 -14.07
C ALA A 212 1.66 -13.79 -14.41
N LYS A 213 2.65 -13.53 -13.54
CA LYS A 213 3.60 -12.41 -13.74
C LYS A 213 4.71 -12.77 -14.73
N ARG A 214 5.13 -11.76 -15.51
CA ARG A 214 6.19 -11.92 -16.51
C ARG A 214 7.58 -11.83 -15.90
N LEU A 215 7.77 -10.99 -14.89
CA LEU A 215 9.07 -10.80 -14.22
C LEU A 215 9.57 -12.09 -13.57
N ALA A 216 10.76 -12.52 -13.93
CA ALA A 216 11.39 -13.75 -13.43
C ALA A 216 11.55 -13.71 -11.90
N GLU A 217 11.87 -12.56 -11.31
CA GLU A 217 11.97 -12.38 -9.87
C GLU A 217 10.67 -12.74 -9.15
N ILE A 218 9.52 -12.31 -9.68
CA ILE A 218 8.21 -12.59 -9.09
C ILE A 218 7.84 -14.08 -9.24
N ARG A 219 8.17 -14.70 -10.36
CA ARG A 219 7.94 -16.13 -10.55
C ARG A 219 8.83 -16.95 -9.61
N GLU A 220 10.10 -16.60 -9.47
CA GLU A 220 10.99 -17.24 -8.50
C GLU A 220 10.46 -17.12 -7.06
N LEU A 221 9.96 -15.93 -6.69
CA LEU A 221 9.33 -15.71 -5.39
C LEU A 221 8.12 -16.62 -5.18
N LYS A 222 7.24 -16.76 -6.19
CA LYS A 222 6.10 -17.69 -6.17
C LYS A 222 6.54 -19.12 -5.89
N GLU A 223 7.56 -19.60 -6.60
CA GLU A 223 8.05 -20.98 -6.42
C GLU A 223 8.60 -21.22 -5.01
N LYS A 224 9.38 -20.27 -4.50
CA LYS A 224 9.96 -20.37 -3.14
C LYS A 224 8.89 -20.34 -2.04
N ILE A 225 7.92 -19.45 -2.15
CA ILE A 225 6.81 -19.39 -1.17
C ILE A 225 5.96 -20.66 -1.23
N TYR A 226 5.61 -21.12 -2.43
CA TYR A 226 4.78 -22.31 -2.61
C TYR A 226 5.47 -23.57 -2.08
N ALA A 227 6.76 -23.75 -2.39
CA ALA A 227 7.52 -24.90 -1.91
C ALA A 227 7.55 -25.00 -0.37
N LEU A 228 7.58 -23.86 0.34
CA LEU A 228 7.56 -23.82 1.80
C LEU A 228 6.17 -24.07 2.39
N ALA A 229 5.11 -23.64 1.71
CA ALA A 229 3.75 -23.69 2.24
C ALA A 229 3.02 -24.99 1.94
N ARG A 230 3.25 -25.61 0.77
CA ARG A 230 2.53 -26.81 0.30
C ARG A 230 2.69 -28.00 1.23
N ASP A 231 3.87 -28.17 1.85
CA ASP A 231 4.16 -29.31 2.72
C ASP A 231 3.56 -29.13 4.13
N VAL A 232 3.29 -27.87 4.50
CA VAL A 232 2.66 -27.53 5.79
C VAL A 232 1.15 -27.60 5.73
N ALA A 233 0.55 -27.15 4.63
CA ALA A 233 -0.91 -27.04 4.48
C ALA A 233 -1.41 -27.50 3.10
N PRO A 234 -1.17 -28.77 2.74
CA PRO A 234 -1.47 -29.27 1.39
C PRO A 234 -2.97 -29.31 1.05
N SER A 235 -3.86 -29.25 2.03
CA SER A 235 -5.31 -29.35 1.79
C SER A 235 -6.02 -28.02 1.63
N ILE A 236 -5.34 -26.88 1.89
CA ILE A 236 -5.94 -25.56 1.87
C ILE A 236 -5.21 -24.55 0.94
N ILE A 237 -4.17 -25.00 0.23
CA ILE A 237 -3.44 -24.24 -0.78
C ILE A 237 -3.44 -25.09 -2.06
N LEU A 238 -4.49 -24.98 -2.88
CA LEU A 238 -4.72 -25.85 -4.04
C LEU A 238 -4.70 -25.12 -5.38
N PHE A 239 -5.32 -23.94 -5.50
CA PHE A 239 -5.42 -23.19 -6.74
C PHE A 239 -4.24 -22.23 -6.89
N THR A 240 -3.09 -22.79 -7.24
CA THR A 240 -1.79 -22.08 -7.28
C THR A 240 -1.32 -21.72 -8.70
N GLU A 241 -1.96 -22.29 -9.71
CA GLU A 241 -1.64 -21.99 -11.11
C GLU A 241 -2.49 -20.84 -11.64
N ALA A 242 -1.91 -20.02 -12.51
CA ALA A 242 -2.62 -18.94 -13.17
C ALA A 242 -3.73 -19.51 -14.09
N THR A 243 -4.92 -18.95 -13.96
CA THR A 243 -5.99 -19.18 -14.91
C THR A 243 -5.85 -18.27 -16.13
N ASP A 244 -6.60 -18.51 -17.21
CA ASP A 244 -6.67 -17.59 -18.35
C ASP A 244 -7.16 -16.19 -17.91
N PHE A 245 -8.02 -16.12 -16.91
CA PHE A 245 -8.44 -14.85 -16.32
C PHE A 245 -7.25 -14.10 -15.69
N ASP A 246 -6.40 -14.80 -14.95
CA ASP A 246 -5.24 -14.19 -14.31
C ASP A 246 -4.18 -13.74 -15.33
N ALA A 247 -3.95 -14.55 -16.37
CA ALA A 247 -2.87 -14.36 -17.33
C ALA A 247 -3.22 -13.38 -18.47
N ARG A 248 -4.47 -13.41 -18.97
CA ARG A 248 -4.83 -12.76 -20.26
C ARG A 248 -5.79 -11.59 -20.13
N THR A 249 -6.52 -11.44 -19.00
CA THR A 249 -7.56 -10.41 -18.89
C THR A 249 -7.00 -9.00 -19.05
N TYR A 250 -5.90 -8.67 -18.35
CA TYR A 250 -5.31 -7.34 -18.49
C TYR A 250 -4.69 -7.07 -19.85
N GLU A 251 -4.18 -8.09 -20.53
CA GLU A 251 -3.67 -7.97 -21.92
C GLU A 251 -4.82 -7.68 -22.88
N ALA A 252 -5.93 -8.42 -22.76
CA ALA A 252 -7.12 -8.19 -23.58
C ALA A 252 -7.70 -6.78 -23.35
N VAL A 253 -7.85 -6.37 -22.09
CA VAL A 253 -8.34 -5.01 -21.76
C VAL A 253 -7.39 -3.93 -22.30
N ARG A 254 -6.06 -4.15 -22.23
CA ARG A 254 -5.07 -3.22 -22.78
C ARG A 254 -5.21 -3.10 -24.31
N ALA A 255 -5.35 -4.22 -25.02
CA ALA A 255 -5.53 -4.21 -26.47
C ALA A 255 -6.81 -3.46 -26.88
N GLU A 256 -7.92 -3.69 -26.20
CA GLU A 256 -9.17 -2.95 -26.44
C GLU A 256 -9.03 -1.46 -26.12
N ALA A 257 -8.39 -1.12 -25.02
CA ALA A 257 -8.13 0.28 -24.66
C ALA A 257 -7.27 0.98 -25.74
N GLU A 258 -6.24 0.32 -26.24
CA GLU A 258 -5.40 0.84 -27.34
C GLU A 258 -6.20 1.04 -28.63
N ALA A 259 -7.10 0.12 -28.99
CA ALA A 259 -8.00 0.25 -30.13
C ALA A 259 -8.95 1.44 -29.97
N ILE A 260 -9.56 1.58 -28.79
CA ILE A 260 -10.42 2.74 -28.47
C ILE A 260 -9.66 4.06 -28.63
N TRP A 261 -8.43 4.15 -28.09
CA TRP A 261 -7.64 5.38 -28.17
C TRP A 261 -7.09 5.68 -29.57
N ARG A 262 -6.97 4.68 -30.45
CA ARG A 262 -6.63 4.86 -31.86
C ARG A 262 -7.84 5.20 -32.75
N GLY A 263 -9.04 5.15 -32.22
CA GLY A 263 -10.28 5.38 -32.97
C GLY A 263 -10.78 4.19 -33.80
N GLU A 264 -10.22 3.00 -33.60
CA GLU A 264 -10.57 1.77 -34.37
C GLU A 264 -11.95 1.19 -34.01
N GLY A 265 -12.69 1.80 -33.08
CA GLY A 265 -14.03 1.35 -32.64
C GLY A 265 -15.16 2.32 -32.92
N ASP A 266 -14.89 3.50 -33.48
CA ASP A 266 -15.91 4.50 -33.82
C ASP A 266 -15.93 4.77 -35.33
N PRO A 267 -16.86 4.20 -36.11
CA PRO A 267 -16.92 4.36 -37.56
C PRO A 267 -17.25 5.80 -38.02
N GLY A 268 -17.37 6.76 -37.14
CA GLY A 268 -17.71 8.16 -37.42
C GLY A 268 -16.74 9.21 -36.84
N GLY A 269 -15.66 8.79 -36.21
CA GLY A 269 -14.75 9.70 -35.50
C GLY A 269 -13.50 10.06 -36.26
N ASP A 270 -13.49 11.20 -36.97
CA ASP A 270 -12.28 11.95 -37.32
C ASP A 270 -11.64 12.53 -36.02
N GLY A 271 -11.17 11.64 -35.12
CA GLY A 271 -10.46 12.04 -33.91
C GLY A 271 -9.01 12.40 -34.24
N PRO A 272 -8.49 13.53 -33.77
CA PRO A 272 -7.10 13.89 -34.04
C PRO A 272 -6.16 12.82 -33.47
N VAL A 273 -5.29 12.28 -34.33
CA VAL A 273 -4.10 11.52 -33.93
C VAL A 273 -3.41 12.35 -32.84
N ARG A 274 -3.42 11.85 -31.61
CA ARG A 274 -2.70 12.52 -30.52
C ARG A 274 -1.22 12.52 -30.90
N GLU A 275 -0.74 13.67 -31.39
CA GLU A 275 0.69 13.94 -31.37
C GLU A 275 1.20 13.59 -29.98
N LYS A 276 2.24 12.75 -29.90
CA LYS A 276 2.96 12.52 -28.64
C LYS A 276 3.34 13.91 -28.14
N LYS A 277 2.61 14.41 -27.14
CA LYS A 277 3.01 15.65 -26.47
C LYS A 277 4.47 15.46 -26.09
N ALA A 278 5.30 16.39 -26.54
CA ALA A 278 6.70 16.45 -26.14
C ALA A 278 6.77 16.26 -24.61
N ALA A 279 7.67 15.40 -24.17
CA ALA A 279 7.89 15.17 -22.74
C ALA A 279 8.01 16.54 -22.06
N LYS A 280 7.26 16.74 -20.96
CA LYS A 280 7.46 17.95 -20.14
C LYS A 280 8.93 18.03 -19.76
N PRO A 281 9.54 19.24 -19.76
CA PRO A 281 10.89 19.38 -19.24
C PRO A 281 10.98 18.77 -17.84
N LEU A 282 12.02 17.97 -17.60
CA LEU A 282 12.34 17.46 -16.27
C LEU A 282 12.48 18.67 -15.33
N GLY A 283 11.66 18.73 -14.27
CA GLY A 283 11.75 19.81 -13.28
C GLY A 283 10.62 20.85 -13.29
N GLU A 284 9.66 20.83 -14.24
CA GLU A 284 8.44 21.60 -14.00
C GLU A 284 7.63 20.95 -12.85
N PRO A 285 7.41 21.65 -11.72
CA PRO A 285 6.60 21.12 -10.65
C PRO A 285 5.19 20.87 -11.21
N ALA A 286 4.69 19.64 -11.13
CA ALA A 286 3.25 19.44 -11.14
C ALA A 286 2.69 20.35 -10.03
N ALA A 287 1.61 21.08 -10.31
CA ALA A 287 0.94 21.90 -9.30
C ALA A 287 0.90 21.14 -7.96
N ALA A 288 1.16 21.83 -6.85
CA ALA A 288 1.40 21.25 -5.52
C ALA A 288 0.62 19.95 -5.28
N GLY A 289 1.33 18.82 -5.16
CA GLY A 289 0.77 17.48 -4.95
C GLY A 289 0.09 16.82 -6.15
N GLY A 290 -0.09 17.46 -7.33
CA GLY A 290 -0.71 16.86 -8.52
C GLY A 290 -2.08 16.17 -8.31
N VAL A 291 -2.72 16.37 -7.15
CA VAL A 291 -3.95 15.68 -6.73
C VAL A 291 -5.18 16.43 -7.23
N ARG A 292 -6.09 15.70 -7.82
CA ARG A 292 -7.38 16.20 -8.30
C ARG A 292 -8.51 15.31 -7.77
N LEU A 293 -9.58 15.91 -7.28
CA LEU A 293 -10.83 15.20 -7.04
C LEU A 293 -11.55 15.02 -8.38
N VAL A 294 -11.74 13.77 -8.80
CA VAL A 294 -12.35 13.44 -10.11
C VAL A 294 -13.77 12.96 -10.00
N ASP A 295 -14.16 12.44 -8.83
CA ASP A 295 -15.51 12.03 -8.53
C ASP A 295 -15.78 12.04 -7.02
N SER A 296 -17.03 12.25 -6.62
CA SER A 296 -17.47 12.16 -5.23
C SER A 296 -18.93 11.74 -5.15
N THR A 297 -19.32 11.10 -4.06
CA THR A 297 -20.71 10.79 -3.78
C THR A 297 -21.54 12.06 -3.74
N ARG A 298 -22.53 12.19 -4.61
CA ARG A 298 -23.50 13.31 -4.60
C ARG A 298 -24.21 13.36 -3.25
N ASP A 299 -24.34 14.55 -2.68
CA ASP A 299 -24.95 14.76 -1.36
C ASP A 299 -24.28 13.92 -0.24
N GLY A 300 -22.95 13.75 -0.29
CA GLY A 300 -22.21 12.86 0.62
C GLY A 300 -22.48 13.16 2.10
N ASP A 301 -22.44 14.43 2.51
CA ASP A 301 -22.82 14.84 3.87
C ASP A 301 -24.23 14.38 4.24
N THR A 302 -25.19 14.56 3.35
CA THR A 302 -26.59 14.15 3.59
C THR A 302 -26.71 12.64 3.76
N ARG A 303 -25.99 11.85 2.97
CA ARG A 303 -25.99 10.38 3.06
C ARG A 303 -25.38 9.88 4.36
N ILE A 304 -24.30 10.48 4.81
CA ILE A 304 -23.68 10.17 6.12
C ILE A 304 -24.62 10.54 7.26
N LEU A 305 -25.23 11.73 7.23
CA LEU A 305 -26.21 12.12 8.23
C LEU A 305 -27.45 11.20 8.25
N ALA A 306 -27.92 10.76 7.07
CA ALA A 306 -29.00 9.79 6.97
C ALA A 306 -28.60 8.43 7.57
N ALA A 307 -27.37 7.98 7.34
CA ALA A 307 -26.85 6.75 7.94
C ALA A 307 -26.75 6.86 9.47
N LEU A 308 -26.32 8.00 10.01
CA LEU A 308 -26.30 8.27 11.46
C LEU A 308 -27.73 8.23 12.05
N LEU A 309 -28.70 8.85 11.38
CA LEU A 309 -30.11 8.77 11.81
C LEU A 309 -30.62 7.33 11.77
N HIS A 310 -30.31 6.59 10.70
CA HIS A 310 -30.75 5.21 10.54
C HIS A 310 -30.20 4.29 11.63
N SER A 311 -28.89 4.34 11.89
CA SER A 311 -28.24 3.46 12.88
C SER A 311 -28.65 3.77 14.34
N THR A 312 -29.23 4.94 14.59
CA THR A 312 -29.61 5.43 15.93
C THR A 312 -31.12 5.56 16.13
N SER A 313 -31.95 5.09 15.18
CA SER A 313 -33.39 5.11 15.26
C SER A 313 -33.98 3.79 14.74
N THR A 314 -35.32 3.68 14.73
CA THR A 314 -36.06 2.56 14.14
C THR A 314 -36.65 2.90 12.75
N GLU A 315 -36.26 4.03 12.18
CA GLU A 315 -36.80 4.52 10.92
C GLU A 315 -36.10 3.88 9.71
N ALA A 316 -36.84 3.64 8.64
CA ALA A 316 -36.30 3.18 7.37
C ALA A 316 -35.32 4.20 6.77
N TYR A 317 -34.30 3.73 6.05
CA TYR A 317 -33.25 4.60 5.49
C TYR A 317 -33.79 5.70 4.59
N GLU A 318 -34.83 5.41 3.78
CA GLU A 318 -35.48 6.40 2.88
C GLU A 318 -36.07 7.57 3.66
N ARG A 319 -36.70 7.30 4.82
CA ARG A 319 -37.20 8.34 5.72
C ARG A 319 -36.07 9.13 6.36
N CYS A 320 -35.00 8.47 6.79
CA CYS A 320 -33.80 9.11 7.32
C CYS A 320 -33.17 10.02 6.26
N LEU A 321 -33.07 9.57 5.01
CA LEU A 321 -32.52 10.36 3.91
C LEU A 321 -33.37 11.58 3.58
N ALA A 322 -34.69 11.41 3.53
CA ALA A 322 -35.61 12.54 3.34
C ALA A 322 -35.48 13.55 4.49
N ARG A 323 -35.44 13.06 5.73
CA ARG A 323 -35.24 13.91 6.91
C ARG A 323 -33.93 14.66 6.91
N ALA A 324 -32.81 13.97 6.56
CA ALA A 324 -31.51 14.59 6.48
C ALA A 324 -31.44 15.73 5.43
N ARG A 325 -32.20 15.62 4.34
CA ARG A 325 -32.32 16.69 3.33
C ARG A 325 -33.09 17.90 3.84
N GLU A 326 -34.11 17.69 4.66
CA GLU A 326 -34.95 18.73 5.22
C GLU A 326 -34.31 19.47 6.42
N LEU A 327 -33.27 18.89 7.05
CA LEU A 327 -32.60 19.53 8.17
C LEU A 327 -31.96 20.86 7.75
N ALA A 328 -32.23 21.92 8.51
CA ALA A 328 -31.49 23.15 8.40
C ALA A 328 -30.02 22.96 8.76
N GLU A 329 -29.13 23.74 8.16
CA GLU A 329 -27.68 23.60 8.31
C GLU A 329 -27.21 23.52 9.76
N PRO A 330 -27.70 24.33 10.74
CA PRO A 330 -27.28 24.20 12.14
C PRO A 330 -27.56 22.80 12.72
N ARG A 331 -28.71 22.21 12.39
CA ARG A 331 -29.10 20.89 12.88
C ARG A 331 -28.29 19.76 12.21
N ARG A 332 -27.93 19.92 10.95
CA ARG A 332 -27.01 19.02 10.24
C ARG A 332 -25.66 19.01 10.91
N LEU A 333 -25.14 20.20 11.24
CA LEU A 333 -23.88 20.38 11.93
C LEU A 333 -23.90 19.79 13.35
N GLU A 334 -24.97 20.03 14.13
CA GLU A 334 -25.13 19.46 15.47
C GLU A 334 -25.12 17.93 15.45
N LEU A 335 -25.81 17.30 14.49
CA LEU A 335 -25.83 15.85 14.34
C LEU A 335 -24.44 15.30 14.03
N ALA A 336 -23.71 15.91 13.09
CA ALA A 336 -22.34 15.53 12.78
C ALA A 336 -21.41 15.73 13.99
N GLN A 337 -21.52 16.88 14.66
CA GLN A 337 -20.76 17.16 15.87
C GLN A 337 -21.02 16.14 17.00
N ALA A 338 -22.25 15.63 17.12
CA ALA A 338 -22.57 14.58 18.09
C ALA A 338 -21.75 13.31 17.84
N ALA A 339 -21.51 12.94 16.58
CA ALA A 339 -20.66 11.80 16.21
C ALA A 339 -19.17 12.02 16.52
N PHE A 340 -18.69 13.26 16.50
CA PHE A 340 -17.29 13.61 16.70
C PHE A 340 -16.93 14.08 18.11
N ARG A 341 -17.90 14.52 18.90
CA ARG A 341 -17.68 15.27 20.16
C ARG A 341 -16.84 14.56 21.20
N ARG A 342 -16.75 13.24 21.14
CA ARG A 342 -15.96 12.39 22.06
C ARG A 342 -14.81 11.68 21.37
N MET A 343 -14.57 11.97 20.10
CA MET A 343 -13.51 11.36 19.32
C MET A 343 -12.16 11.95 19.75
N GLU A 344 -11.19 11.09 19.97
CA GLU A 344 -9.82 11.46 20.28
C GLU A 344 -8.92 11.29 19.05
N PHE A 345 -7.67 11.77 19.10
CA PHE A 345 -6.76 11.74 17.94
C PHE A 345 -6.45 10.32 17.45
N TYR A 346 -6.61 9.30 18.28
CA TYR A 346 -6.39 7.88 17.96
C TYR A 346 -7.67 7.14 17.54
N ASP A 347 -8.84 7.75 17.70
CA ASP A 347 -10.11 7.15 17.31
C ASP A 347 -10.38 7.28 15.81
N PHE A 348 -11.19 6.36 15.30
CA PHE A 348 -11.72 6.41 13.94
C PHE A 348 -13.17 6.92 13.96
N PRO A 349 -13.61 7.67 12.92
CA PRO A 349 -15.03 7.99 12.75
C PRO A 349 -15.89 6.72 12.73
N LEU A 350 -17.17 6.88 13.05
CA LEU A 350 -18.14 5.80 12.99
C LEU A 350 -18.25 5.22 11.56
N ARG A 351 -18.74 3.98 11.45
CA ARG A 351 -18.85 3.31 10.14
C ARG A 351 -19.82 3.97 9.17
N GLU A 352 -20.72 4.76 9.64
CA GLU A 352 -21.64 5.58 8.84
C GLU A 352 -20.90 6.54 7.89
N PHE A 353 -19.66 6.90 8.22
CA PHE A 353 -18.79 7.68 7.34
C PHE A 353 -18.27 6.87 6.13
N GLU A 354 -18.54 5.57 6.05
CA GLU A 354 -18.26 4.75 4.88
C GLU A 354 -19.36 4.89 3.78
N TYR A 355 -20.48 5.58 4.04
CA TYR A 355 -21.57 5.78 3.08
C TYR A 355 -21.32 6.85 2.01
N ALA A 356 -20.18 7.52 2.05
CA ALA A 356 -19.77 8.46 1.02
C ALA A 356 -18.31 8.21 0.61
N ASP A 357 -18.08 8.22 -0.70
CA ASP A 357 -16.80 7.99 -1.35
C ASP A 357 -16.30 9.24 -2.06
N LEU A 358 -14.97 9.35 -2.18
CA LEU A 358 -14.25 10.32 -3.01
C LEU A 358 -13.24 9.57 -3.88
N THR A 359 -13.09 10.00 -5.12
CA THR A 359 -12.10 9.45 -6.05
C THR A 359 -11.10 10.52 -6.44
N PHE A 360 -9.83 10.29 -6.16
CA PHE A 360 -8.73 11.19 -6.46
C PHE A 360 -7.83 10.62 -7.55
N ALA A 361 -7.42 11.48 -8.48
CA ALA A 361 -6.34 11.18 -9.42
C ALA A 361 -5.09 11.95 -9.01
N ALA A 362 -3.93 11.29 -9.06
CA ALA A 362 -2.65 11.92 -8.74
C ALA A 362 -1.50 11.33 -9.56
N ASP A 363 -0.46 12.15 -9.81
CA ASP A 363 0.82 11.73 -10.38
C ASP A 363 1.84 11.70 -9.25
N VAL A 364 2.21 10.49 -8.80
CA VAL A 364 3.03 10.29 -7.59
C VAL A 364 4.34 9.56 -7.89
N SER A 365 5.39 9.89 -7.14
CA SER A 365 6.65 9.16 -7.20
C SER A 365 6.53 7.74 -6.64
N ALA A 366 7.49 6.87 -6.95
CA ALA A 366 7.60 5.55 -6.34
C ALA A 366 7.77 5.65 -4.80
N SER A 367 8.48 6.67 -4.30
CA SER A 367 8.57 6.99 -2.87
C SER A 367 7.22 7.28 -2.23
N CYS A 368 6.39 8.09 -2.87
CA CYS A 368 5.04 8.42 -2.41
C CYS A 368 4.10 7.22 -2.55
N PHE A 369 4.12 6.55 -3.69
CA PHE A 369 3.31 5.36 -3.97
C PHE A 369 3.54 4.25 -2.94
N ALA A 370 4.79 4.05 -2.51
CA ALA A 370 5.15 3.10 -1.45
C ALA A 370 4.40 3.31 -0.14
N GLN A 371 4.08 4.56 0.18
CA GLN A 371 3.33 4.92 1.38
C GLN A 371 1.82 4.92 1.14
N LEU A 372 1.40 5.34 -0.07
CA LEU A 372 -0.01 5.39 -0.45
C LEU A 372 -0.65 4.00 -0.50
N LYS A 373 0.03 3.00 -1.08
CA LYS A 373 -0.45 1.61 -1.16
C LYS A 373 -0.64 0.91 0.19
N ARG A 374 -0.11 1.49 1.29
CA ARG A 374 -0.31 0.96 2.65
C ARG A 374 -1.74 1.16 3.17
N HIS A 375 -2.53 2.01 2.54
CA HIS A 375 -3.93 2.27 2.87
C HIS A 375 -4.82 1.20 2.25
N ARG A 376 -4.89 0.04 2.90
CA ARG A 376 -5.48 -1.19 2.37
C ARG A 376 -7.01 -1.18 2.24
N MET A 377 -7.69 -0.25 2.93
CA MET A 377 -9.15 -0.06 2.81
C MET A 377 -9.54 0.81 1.61
N ALA A 378 -8.58 1.50 1.01
CA ALA A 378 -8.76 2.24 -0.23
C ALA A 378 -8.77 1.30 -1.46
N THR A 379 -9.46 1.71 -2.53
CA THR A 379 -9.28 1.13 -3.85
C THR A 379 -8.23 1.95 -4.59
N LEU A 380 -7.07 1.35 -4.84
CA LEU A 380 -5.95 1.99 -5.52
C LEU A 380 -5.63 1.23 -6.81
N THR A 381 -5.73 1.93 -7.95
CA THR A 381 -5.22 1.46 -9.23
C THR A 381 -4.12 2.38 -9.71
N ALA A 382 -3.12 1.83 -10.38
CA ALA A 382 -1.96 2.58 -10.85
C ALA A 382 -1.61 2.16 -12.27
N GLN A 383 -1.20 3.11 -13.10
CA GLN A 383 -0.56 2.85 -14.39
C GLN A 383 0.89 2.40 -14.16
N ASP A 384 1.54 1.90 -15.20
CA ASP A 384 2.98 1.63 -15.18
C ASP A 384 3.75 2.95 -14.95
N TYR A 385 5.01 2.87 -14.53
CA TYR A 385 5.86 4.05 -14.44
C TYR A 385 6.06 4.68 -15.81
N ASP A 386 6.03 6.01 -15.86
CA ASP A 386 6.16 6.74 -17.12
C ASP A 386 7.19 7.88 -16.97
N PRO A 387 8.40 7.72 -17.52
CA PRO A 387 9.41 8.78 -17.51
C PRO A 387 8.93 10.13 -18.06
N ALA A 388 7.91 10.15 -18.95
CA ALA A 388 7.33 11.37 -19.47
C ALA A 388 6.55 12.19 -18.41
N LEU A 389 6.22 11.60 -17.26
CA LEU A 389 5.64 12.33 -16.13
C LEU A 389 6.71 13.07 -15.31
N GLY A 390 7.99 12.91 -15.66
CA GLY A 390 9.12 13.49 -14.96
C GLY A 390 9.39 12.80 -13.62
N VAL A 391 10.18 13.47 -12.80
CA VAL A 391 10.60 13.00 -11.48
C VAL A 391 10.14 13.96 -10.38
N ALA A 392 9.96 13.44 -9.18
CA ALA A 392 9.74 14.25 -7.99
C ALA A 392 11.12 14.69 -7.44
N VAL A 393 11.33 15.98 -7.31
CA VAL A 393 12.56 16.57 -6.77
C VAL A 393 12.28 17.00 -5.33
N PRO A 394 12.97 16.45 -4.32
CA PRO A 394 12.85 16.94 -2.95
C PRO A 394 13.23 18.43 -2.85
N PRO A 395 12.45 19.25 -2.13
CA PRO A 395 12.78 20.69 -1.97
C PRO A 395 14.18 20.92 -1.41
N SER A 396 14.63 20.07 -0.52
CA SER A 396 15.98 20.13 0.06
C SER A 396 17.12 20.01 -0.95
N PHE A 397 16.88 19.44 -2.14
CA PHE A 397 17.90 19.37 -3.21
C PHE A 397 18.19 20.75 -3.79
N GLU A 398 17.19 21.60 -3.92
CA GLU A 398 17.39 23.00 -4.33
C GLU A 398 18.13 23.79 -3.25
N GLU A 399 17.78 23.58 -1.97
CA GLU A 399 18.41 24.25 -0.84
C GLU A 399 19.91 23.95 -0.71
N ILE A 400 20.34 22.73 -1.07
CA ILE A 400 21.76 22.35 -1.11
C ILE A 400 22.41 22.55 -2.50
N GLY A 401 21.70 23.12 -3.49
CA GLY A 401 22.18 23.32 -4.86
C GLY A 401 22.50 22.01 -5.58
N ALA A 402 21.73 20.94 -5.35
CA ALA A 402 21.93 19.62 -5.96
C ALA A 402 20.86 19.26 -7.01
N GLY A 403 19.86 20.13 -7.22
CA GLY A 403 18.76 19.87 -8.15
C GLY A 403 19.23 19.56 -9.57
N GLY A 404 20.18 20.35 -10.11
CA GLY A 404 20.72 20.12 -11.44
C GLY A 404 21.45 18.79 -11.60
N GLU A 405 22.29 18.40 -10.63
CA GLU A 405 22.98 17.10 -10.62
C GLU A 405 22.00 15.93 -10.58
N PHE A 406 20.96 16.06 -9.76
CA PHE A 406 19.91 15.04 -9.66
C PHE A 406 19.15 14.88 -10.98
N LEU A 407 18.75 15.98 -11.62
CA LEU A 407 18.05 15.96 -12.90
C LEU A 407 18.90 15.37 -14.02
N GLU A 408 20.22 15.65 -14.07
CA GLU A 408 21.13 15.04 -15.04
C GLU A 408 21.16 13.52 -14.92
N ILE A 409 21.21 12.99 -13.69
CA ILE A 409 21.18 11.53 -13.47
C ILE A 409 19.80 10.95 -13.81
N ALA A 410 18.71 11.69 -13.57
CA ALA A 410 17.37 11.27 -13.99
C ALA A 410 17.23 11.19 -15.52
N GLU A 411 17.81 12.11 -16.27
CA GLU A 411 17.86 12.07 -17.74
C GLU A 411 18.65 10.86 -18.26
N ARG A 412 19.82 10.60 -17.67
CA ARG A 412 20.61 9.39 -17.99
C ARG A 412 19.84 8.11 -17.66
N THR A 413 19.10 8.11 -16.57
CA THR A 413 18.22 6.99 -16.19
C THR A 413 17.12 6.77 -17.21
N ASN A 414 16.47 7.86 -17.71
CA ASN A 414 15.45 7.78 -18.75
C ASN A 414 16.00 7.21 -20.06
N ALA A 415 17.21 7.62 -20.45
CA ALA A 415 17.87 7.08 -21.63
C ALA A 415 18.18 5.58 -21.48
N ALA A 416 18.72 5.17 -20.33
CA ALA A 416 18.97 3.77 -20.03
C ALA A 416 17.66 2.95 -20.00
N HIS A 417 16.60 3.47 -19.36
CA HIS A 417 15.28 2.83 -19.31
C HIS A 417 14.73 2.58 -20.72
N ALA A 418 14.77 3.57 -21.61
CA ALA A 418 14.31 3.43 -23.00
C ALA A 418 15.05 2.31 -23.74
N LEU A 419 16.39 2.24 -23.58
CA LEU A 419 17.21 1.17 -24.18
C LEU A 419 16.88 -0.21 -23.58
N LEU A 420 16.74 -0.30 -22.25
CA LEU A 420 16.44 -1.54 -21.56
C LEU A 420 15.04 -2.03 -21.91
N THR A 421 14.02 -1.16 -21.84
CA THR A 421 12.65 -1.51 -22.16
C THR A 421 12.48 -2.02 -23.59
N SER A 422 13.24 -1.46 -24.55
CA SER A 422 13.24 -1.95 -25.92
C SER A 422 13.79 -3.38 -26.07
N ARG A 423 14.60 -3.87 -25.13
CA ARG A 423 15.20 -5.21 -25.14
C ARG A 423 14.47 -6.21 -24.25
N VAL A 424 14.03 -5.78 -23.08
CA VAL A 424 13.53 -6.67 -22.02
C VAL A 424 12.12 -6.32 -21.52
N GLY A 425 11.42 -5.39 -22.20
CA GLY A 425 10.08 -4.98 -21.80
C GLY A 425 10.02 -4.38 -20.40
N GLU A 426 9.03 -4.80 -19.61
CA GLU A 426 8.78 -4.29 -18.25
C GLU A 426 9.95 -4.45 -17.26
N ALA A 427 10.89 -5.37 -17.55
CA ALA A 427 12.11 -5.49 -16.75
C ALA A 427 13.05 -4.26 -16.87
N GLY A 428 12.82 -3.38 -17.84
CA GLY A 428 13.47 -2.07 -17.90
C GLY A 428 13.15 -1.17 -16.72
N ASP A 429 11.97 -1.32 -16.09
CA ASP A 429 11.53 -0.47 -14.97
C ASP A 429 12.40 -0.60 -13.72
N TYR A 430 13.14 -1.68 -13.56
CA TYR A 430 14.08 -1.83 -12.44
C TYR A 430 15.13 -0.71 -12.35
N VAL A 431 15.49 -0.10 -13.48
CA VAL A 431 16.49 0.98 -13.49
C VAL A 431 15.90 2.34 -13.07
N LEU A 432 14.57 2.51 -13.13
CA LEU A 432 13.91 3.75 -12.70
C LEU A 432 14.17 4.00 -11.20
N THR A 433 14.20 5.28 -10.83
CA THR A 433 14.46 5.66 -9.43
C THR A 433 13.19 5.83 -8.61
N ASN A 434 13.33 5.90 -7.30
CA ASN A 434 12.24 6.22 -6.38
C ASN A 434 11.54 7.57 -6.67
N ALA A 435 12.18 8.44 -7.45
CA ALA A 435 11.63 9.73 -7.88
C ALA A 435 10.70 9.64 -9.09
N HIS A 436 10.80 8.59 -9.91
CA HIS A 436 9.99 8.44 -11.12
C HIS A 436 8.52 8.30 -10.78
N ARG A 437 7.68 8.91 -11.61
CA ARG A 437 6.25 9.05 -11.35
C ARG A 437 5.41 8.03 -12.13
N ARG A 438 4.23 7.79 -11.56
CA ARG A 438 3.13 7.05 -12.18
C ARG A 438 1.81 7.71 -11.87
N ARG A 439 0.81 7.49 -12.72
CA ARG A 439 -0.56 7.92 -12.44
C ARG A 439 -1.27 6.92 -11.55
N VAL A 440 -1.96 7.44 -10.55
CA VAL A 440 -2.79 6.64 -9.65
C VAL A 440 -4.22 7.18 -9.62
N LEU A 441 -5.15 6.26 -9.47
CA LEU A 441 -6.54 6.55 -9.16
C LEU A 441 -6.87 5.91 -7.81
N LEU A 442 -7.22 6.74 -6.84
CA LEU A 442 -7.46 6.35 -5.45
C LEU A 442 -8.91 6.67 -5.08
N LYS A 443 -9.72 5.62 -4.84
CA LYS A 443 -11.07 5.76 -4.29
C LYS A 443 -11.06 5.41 -2.81
N VAL A 444 -11.57 6.32 -1.98
CA VAL A 444 -11.66 6.18 -0.53
C VAL A 444 -13.03 6.61 -0.04
N ASN A 445 -13.54 5.94 0.98
CA ASN A 445 -14.66 6.50 1.75
C ASN A 445 -14.14 7.54 2.75
N VAL A 446 -15.06 8.36 3.28
CA VAL A 446 -14.70 9.45 4.21
C VAL A 446 -14.00 8.91 5.45
N ARG A 447 -14.39 7.74 5.98
CA ARG A 447 -13.77 7.13 7.16
C ARG A 447 -12.30 6.77 6.91
N GLU A 448 -11.97 6.17 5.77
CA GLU A 448 -10.59 5.86 5.37
C GLU A 448 -9.79 7.15 5.10
N LEU A 449 -10.42 8.20 4.55
CA LEU A 449 -9.77 9.48 4.35
C LEU A 449 -9.32 10.10 5.69
N TYR A 450 -10.09 9.96 6.76
CA TYR A 450 -9.65 10.34 8.10
C TYR A 450 -8.40 9.59 8.54
N HIS A 451 -8.32 8.29 8.27
CA HIS A 451 -7.14 7.49 8.57
C HIS A 451 -5.92 7.97 7.77
N ILE A 452 -6.11 8.20 6.45
CA ILE A 452 -5.04 8.73 5.59
C ILE A 452 -4.56 10.09 6.09
N SER A 453 -5.48 11.04 6.33
CA SER A 453 -5.11 12.39 6.74
C SER A 453 -4.36 12.42 8.06
N ARG A 454 -4.78 11.64 9.05
CA ARG A 454 -4.11 11.55 10.35
C ARG A 454 -2.69 11.02 10.28
N LEU A 455 -2.44 10.04 9.41
CA LEU A 455 -1.13 9.42 9.27
C LEU A 455 -0.22 10.15 8.28
N ARG A 456 -0.79 10.78 7.26
CA ARG A 456 -0.03 11.28 6.10
C ARG A 456 -0.01 12.79 5.98
N ALA A 457 -1.00 13.52 6.50
CA ALA A 457 -0.92 14.98 6.62
C ALA A 457 -0.18 15.44 7.88
N ASP A 458 0.44 14.52 8.61
CA ASP A 458 1.21 14.74 9.83
C ASP A 458 2.68 15.08 9.49
N PRO A 459 3.36 15.95 10.26
CA PRO A 459 4.76 16.32 10.02
C PRO A 459 5.75 15.16 10.02
N THR A 460 5.44 14.02 10.66
CA THR A 460 6.29 12.81 10.61
C THR A 460 6.20 12.08 9.27
N ALA A 461 5.21 12.40 8.44
CA ALA A 461 5.11 11.84 7.11
C ALA A 461 6.09 12.55 6.16
N GLN A 462 6.59 11.80 5.18
CA GLN A 462 7.46 12.31 4.14
C GLN A 462 6.74 13.43 3.35
N TRP A 463 7.47 14.45 2.90
CA TRP A 463 6.94 15.69 2.34
C TRP A 463 5.90 15.46 1.23
N GLU A 464 6.18 14.60 0.24
CA GLU A 464 5.31 14.39 -0.93
C GLU A 464 3.98 13.73 -0.54
N ILE A 465 3.99 12.65 0.27
CA ILE A 465 2.75 12.02 0.74
C ILE A 465 1.96 12.94 1.69
N ARG A 466 2.65 13.82 2.43
CA ARG A 466 2.04 14.84 3.28
C ARG A 466 1.28 15.86 2.44
N GLU A 467 1.87 16.34 1.36
CA GLU A 467 1.20 17.24 0.41
C GLU A 467 0.00 16.58 -0.25
N VAL A 468 0.15 15.33 -0.72
CA VAL A 468 -0.96 14.54 -1.29
C VAL A 468 -2.11 14.41 -0.31
N ALA A 469 -1.84 13.98 0.93
CA ALA A 469 -2.88 13.77 1.94
C ALA A 469 -3.53 15.09 2.40
N SER A 470 -2.76 16.17 2.48
CA SER A 470 -3.29 17.50 2.81
C SER A 470 -4.23 17.99 1.71
N ARG A 471 -3.81 17.88 0.44
CA ARG A 471 -4.64 18.28 -0.69
C ARG A 471 -5.90 17.43 -0.84
N MET A 472 -5.83 16.12 -0.59
CA MET A 472 -7.01 15.25 -0.54
C MET A 472 -7.99 15.72 0.54
N SER A 473 -7.50 16.10 1.71
CA SER A 473 -8.33 16.58 2.82
C SER A 473 -9.02 17.90 2.49
N GLU A 474 -8.30 18.86 1.88
CA GLU A 474 -8.84 20.13 1.43
C GLU A 474 -9.97 19.94 0.40
N LEU A 475 -9.70 19.16 -0.66
CA LEU A 475 -10.69 18.86 -1.72
C LEU A 475 -11.92 18.14 -1.16
N ALA A 476 -11.74 17.26 -0.16
CA ALA A 476 -12.86 16.60 0.50
C ALA A 476 -13.71 17.59 1.31
N GLN A 477 -13.07 18.53 2.01
CA GLN A 477 -13.78 19.58 2.77
C GLN A 477 -14.54 20.56 1.87
N GLU A 478 -14.08 20.79 0.63
CA GLU A 478 -14.80 21.61 -0.36
C GLU A 478 -16.16 20.98 -0.75
N VAL A 479 -16.24 19.64 -0.86
CA VAL A 479 -17.45 18.93 -1.31
C VAL A 479 -18.26 18.29 -0.19
N MET A 480 -17.67 18.05 0.96
CA MET A 480 -18.28 17.44 2.16
C MET A 480 -17.81 18.18 3.44
N PRO A 481 -18.18 19.47 3.60
CA PRO A 481 -17.68 20.30 4.70
C PRO A 481 -18.12 19.80 6.08
N ILE A 482 -19.29 19.18 6.20
CA ILE A 482 -19.84 18.69 7.46
C ILE A 482 -19.15 17.38 7.87
N SER A 483 -19.00 16.45 6.95
CA SER A 483 -18.34 15.17 7.22
C SER A 483 -16.82 15.32 7.34
N GLY A 484 -16.24 16.37 6.76
CA GLY A 484 -14.81 16.67 6.79
C GLY A 484 -14.33 17.53 7.96
N LEU A 485 -15.18 17.84 8.95
CA LEU A 485 -14.92 18.81 10.04
C LEU A 485 -13.58 18.62 10.77
N LEU A 486 -13.17 17.38 11.02
CA LEU A 486 -11.95 17.05 11.78
C LEU A 486 -10.84 16.44 10.90
N LEU A 487 -10.93 16.57 9.56
CA LEU A 487 -9.85 16.14 8.66
C LEU A 487 -8.58 16.96 8.91
N GLY A 488 -7.44 16.28 8.97
CA GLY A 488 -6.13 16.86 9.16
C GLY A 488 -5.15 15.90 9.82
N GLY A 489 -3.87 16.29 9.85
CA GLY A 489 -2.82 15.55 10.54
C GLY A 489 -3.08 15.46 12.05
N LYS A 490 -2.54 14.45 12.69
CA LYS A 490 -2.73 14.26 14.14
C LYS A 490 -2.14 15.41 14.95
N ASP A 491 -1.08 16.06 14.46
CA ASP A 491 -0.45 17.23 15.07
C ASP A 491 -1.40 18.43 15.15
N ARG A 492 -2.24 18.62 14.12
CA ARG A 492 -3.21 19.71 14.05
C ARG A 492 -4.55 19.37 14.73
N TYR A 493 -4.73 18.10 15.11
CA TYR A 493 -5.99 17.64 15.69
C TYR A 493 -6.48 18.47 16.88
N PRO A 494 -5.65 18.82 17.89
CA PRO A 494 -6.10 19.63 19.02
C PRO A 494 -6.67 20.98 18.59
N ALA A 495 -5.98 21.69 17.69
CA ALA A 495 -6.42 22.99 17.20
C ALA A 495 -7.69 22.90 16.34
N ILE A 496 -7.80 21.86 15.49
CA ILE A 496 -9.01 21.61 14.68
C ILE A 496 -10.20 21.29 15.60
N TYR A 497 -10.00 20.42 16.59
CA TYR A 497 -11.03 20.04 17.54
C TYR A 497 -11.52 21.24 18.37
N GLU A 498 -10.61 22.05 18.89
CA GLU A 498 -10.92 23.25 19.66
C GLU A 498 -11.71 24.27 18.82
N ARG A 499 -11.34 24.46 17.57
CA ARG A 499 -12.09 25.32 16.64
C ARG A 499 -13.54 24.85 16.43
N VAL A 500 -13.78 23.53 16.38
CA VAL A 500 -15.10 22.94 16.13
C VAL A 500 -15.96 22.91 17.40
N PHE A 501 -15.36 22.65 18.57
CA PHE A 501 -16.09 22.40 19.82
C PHE A 501 -15.91 23.47 20.90
N GLY A 502 -15.06 24.49 20.67
CA GLY A 502 -14.78 25.56 21.65
C GLY A 502 -14.03 25.08 22.90
N ARG A 503 -13.45 23.89 22.87
CA ARG A 503 -12.67 23.30 23.95
C ARG A 503 -11.61 22.34 23.40
N PRO A 504 -10.51 22.11 24.11
CA PRO A 504 -9.51 21.12 23.69
C PRO A 504 -10.08 19.67 23.75
N PRO A 505 -9.49 18.73 23.01
CA PRO A 505 -9.79 17.29 23.16
C PRO A 505 -9.34 16.78 24.54
N GLY A 506 -9.78 15.58 24.91
CA GLY A 506 -9.40 14.94 26.18
C GLY A 506 -7.95 14.47 26.21
N SER A 507 -7.37 14.18 25.03
CA SER A 507 -5.98 13.77 24.86
C SER A 507 -5.32 14.53 23.72
N SER A 508 -4.02 14.77 23.84
CA SER A 508 -3.20 15.36 22.79
C SER A 508 -2.21 14.33 22.25
N PRO A 509 -1.92 14.37 20.95
CA PRO A 509 -0.86 13.52 20.39
C PRO A 509 0.48 13.87 21.05
N PRO A 510 1.42 12.90 21.16
CA PRO A 510 2.76 13.20 21.62
C PRO A 510 3.42 14.26 20.74
N GLU A 511 4.29 15.04 21.36
CA GLU A 511 5.06 16.07 20.65
C GLU A 511 5.85 15.45 19.50
N VAL A 512 5.70 16.02 18.32
CA VAL A 512 6.31 15.53 17.08
C VAL A 512 7.26 16.58 16.54
N PHE A 513 8.50 16.17 16.29
CA PHE A 513 9.47 17.04 15.64
C PHE A 513 9.17 17.12 14.14
N ARG A 514 9.29 18.33 13.58
CA ARG A 514 9.05 18.62 12.17
C ARG A 514 10.38 18.62 11.43
N PRO A 515 10.44 17.98 10.23
CA PRO A 515 11.57 18.13 9.32
C PRO A 515 11.65 19.55 8.78
#